data_4a6338166b65f0cc2f6c5f8c9a71fdd7
#
_entry.id   4a6338166b65f0cc2f6c5f8c9a71fdd7
#
_cell.length_a   1.000
_cell.length_b   1.000
_cell.length_c   1.000
_cell.angle_alpha   90.00
_cell.angle_beta   90.00
_cell.angle_gamma   90.00
#
_symmetry.space_group_name_H-M   'P 1'
#
loop_
_entity.id
_entity.type
_entity.pdbx_description
1 polymer ?
#
loop_
_entity_poly.entity_id
_entity_poly.type
_entity_poly.pdbx_seq_one_letter_code
_entity_poly.pdbx_strand_id
1 'polypeptide(L)'
;AENSYKNKDARGNYAFGHIVYTATQKSSNPDRLYELEHNGTTYAPPNGWRMSKEDLETLIADDRIHFPKKPGANPYKKIYKHESPGKPATDYWDDIHSIAMGAEERKYPTQKPVALLDRLITMTTDEGDIVLDPVAGSGTTGVSAKKLKRSFILFDISPEAVIICKERTKEV
;
A
#
# COMPACT_ATOMS: atom_id res chain seq x y z
N ALA A 1 6.53 -3.93 -2.51
CA ALA A 1 5.87 -3.90 -1.19
C ALA A 1 5.68 -5.30 -0.56
N GLU A 2 5.54 -6.38 -1.34
CA GLU A 2 5.38 -7.74 -0.81
C GLU A 2 6.60 -8.28 -0.06
N ASN A 3 7.78 -7.77 -0.34
CA ASN A 3 9.05 -8.28 0.21
C ASN A 3 9.30 -7.91 1.69
N SER A 4 8.45 -7.08 2.31
CA SER A 4 8.61 -6.66 3.71
C SER A 4 8.03 -7.66 4.72
N TYR A 5 7.02 -8.45 4.32
CA TYR A 5 6.28 -9.38 5.18
C TYR A 5 6.85 -10.79 5.13
N LYS A 6 8.14 -10.93 5.50
CA LYS A 6 8.90 -12.18 5.39
C LYS A 6 8.69 -13.14 6.57
N ASN A 7 8.23 -12.62 7.70
CA ASN A 7 7.99 -13.43 8.89
C ASN A 7 6.57 -13.97 8.87
N LYS A 8 6.36 -15.11 9.53
CA LYS A 8 5.04 -15.77 9.60
C LYS A 8 4.84 -16.40 10.96
N ASP A 9 3.63 -16.29 11.50
CA ASP A 9 3.13 -17.03 12.65
C ASP A 9 1.70 -17.52 12.41
N ALA A 10 0.98 -17.95 13.45
CA ALA A 10 -0.38 -18.47 13.35
C ALA A 10 -1.39 -17.44 12.81
N ARG A 11 -1.15 -16.14 13.00
CA ARG A 11 -2.01 -15.04 12.48
C ARG A 11 -1.72 -14.67 11.04
N GLY A 12 -0.60 -15.08 10.48
CA GLY A 12 -0.23 -14.79 9.10
C GLY A 12 1.13 -14.16 8.91
N ASN A 13 1.35 -13.60 7.72
CA ASN A 13 2.60 -12.93 7.39
C ASN A 13 2.69 -11.55 8.02
N TYR A 14 3.86 -11.21 8.59
CA TYR A 14 4.09 -9.92 9.23
C TYR A 14 5.48 -9.33 8.92
N ALA A 15 5.57 -8.01 9.08
CA ALA A 15 6.81 -7.24 9.06
C ALA A 15 7.14 -6.74 10.47
N PHE A 16 8.41 -6.37 10.69
CA PHE A 16 8.83 -5.73 11.94
C PHE A 16 8.65 -4.23 11.88
N GLY A 17 7.91 -3.68 12.86
CA GLY A 17 7.80 -2.25 13.10
C GLY A 17 8.65 -1.82 14.28
N HIS A 18 9.38 -0.72 14.15
CA HIS A 18 10.19 -0.15 15.23
C HIS A 18 9.29 0.44 16.31
N ILE A 19 9.51 0.06 17.55
CA ILE A 19 8.79 0.55 18.73
C ILE A 19 9.66 1.36 19.69
N VAL A 20 10.94 1.53 19.35
CA VAL A 20 11.89 2.38 20.05
C VAL A 20 12.37 3.52 19.14
N TYR A 21 12.79 4.64 19.74
CA TYR A 21 13.41 5.73 19.00
C TYR A 21 14.83 5.34 18.57
N THR A 22 15.23 5.76 17.37
CA THR A 22 16.58 5.53 16.83
C THR A 22 17.61 6.48 17.47
N ALA A 23 18.90 6.27 17.19
CA ALA A 23 19.98 7.10 17.73
C ALA A 23 19.85 8.59 17.38
N THR A 24 19.19 8.93 16.27
CA THR A 24 18.97 10.32 15.82
C THR A 24 17.66 10.93 16.33
N GLN A 25 16.83 10.14 17.01
CA GLN A 25 15.53 10.56 17.52
C GLN A 25 15.48 10.21 19.01
N LYS A 26 15.07 11.16 19.85
CA LYS A 26 14.86 10.94 21.28
C LYS A 26 13.45 11.39 21.64
N SER A 27 12.80 10.66 22.54
CA SER A 27 11.51 11.08 23.06
C SER A 27 11.69 12.35 23.90
N SER A 28 10.86 13.35 23.66
CA SER A 28 10.74 14.54 24.53
C SER A 28 9.76 14.29 25.69
N ASN A 29 9.01 13.19 25.67
CA ASN A 29 8.07 12.82 26.72
C ASN A 29 8.75 11.88 27.74
N PRO A 30 8.89 12.29 29.02
CA PRO A 30 9.47 11.47 30.07
C PRO A 30 8.75 10.12 30.27
N ASP A 31 7.44 10.07 30.05
CA ASP A 31 6.63 8.85 30.20
C ASP A 31 6.96 7.77 29.17
N ARG A 32 7.83 8.09 28.21
CA ARG A 32 8.35 7.14 27.20
C ARG A 32 9.71 6.55 27.60
N LEU A 33 10.30 7.01 28.71
CA LEU A 33 11.58 6.55 29.24
C LEU A 33 11.30 5.60 30.43
N TYR A 34 10.91 4.37 30.11
CA TYR A 34 10.62 3.35 31.13
C TYR A 34 11.33 2.04 30.84
N GLU A 35 11.49 1.23 31.89
CA GLU A 35 12.01 -0.14 31.81
C GLU A 35 10.86 -1.12 31.63
N LEU A 36 11.08 -2.12 30.78
CA LEU A 36 10.21 -3.23 30.56
C LEU A 36 10.92 -4.53 30.91
N GLU A 37 10.37 -5.27 31.85
CA GLU A 37 10.82 -6.64 32.14
C GLU A 37 9.98 -7.67 31.37
N HIS A 38 10.65 -8.54 30.64
CA HIS A 38 10.01 -9.64 29.92
C HIS A 38 10.88 -10.90 29.92
N ASN A 39 10.36 -12.00 30.45
CA ASN A 39 11.07 -13.28 30.54
C ASN A 39 12.49 -13.17 31.15
N GLY A 40 12.64 -12.41 32.24
CA GLY A 40 13.92 -12.21 32.95
C GLY A 40 14.91 -11.30 32.22
N THR A 41 14.48 -10.60 31.15
CA THR A 41 15.29 -9.62 30.45
C THR A 41 14.69 -8.22 30.61
N THR A 42 15.54 -7.26 31.01
CA THR A 42 15.15 -5.85 31.11
C THR A 42 15.48 -5.12 29.81
N TYR A 43 14.51 -4.43 29.25
CA TYR A 43 14.63 -3.58 28.07
C TYR A 43 14.48 -2.12 28.50
N ALA A 44 15.52 -1.33 28.30
CA ALA A 44 15.56 0.11 28.64
C ALA A 44 16.18 0.90 27.48
N PRO A 45 15.46 1.14 26.39
CA PRO A 45 16.01 1.83 25.23
C PRO A 45 16.43 3.28 25.60
N PRO A 46 17.67 3.69 25.32
CA PRO A 46 18.22 4.96 25.81
C PRO A 46 17.50 6.20 25.24
N ASN A 47 16.85 6.06 24.10
CA ASN A 47 16.09 7.13 23.46
C ASN A 47 14.58 7.05 23.71
N GLY A 48 14.14 6.05 24.47
CA GLY A 48 12.76 5.83 24.86
C GLY A 48 11.94 5.02 23.86
N TRP A 49 10.72 4.74 24.28
CA TRP A 49 9.72 3.98 23.53
C TRP A 49 8.83 4.89 22.69
N ARG A 50 8.37 4.41 21.55
CA ARG A 50 7.40 5.13 20.68
C ARG A 50 5.96 5.05 21.16
N MET A 51 5.69 4.31 22.22
CA MET A 51 4.35 4.08 22.78
C MET A 51 4.36 4.14 24.30
N SER A 52 3.20 4.20 24.94
CA SER A 52 3.05 4.13 26.37
C SER A 52 3.38 2.73 26.90
N LYS A 53 3.63 2.62 28.19
CA LYS A 53 3.85 1.31 28.81
C LYS A 53 2.60 0.44 28.73
N GLU A 54 1.42 1.02 28.95
CA GLU A 54 0.12 0.36 28.85
C GLU A 54 -0.16 -0.19 27.45
N ASP A 55 0.10 0.62 26.41
CA ASP A 55 -0.04 0.17 25.01
C ASP A 55 0.89 -0.99 24.70
N LEU A 56 2.13 -0.93 25.20
CA LEU A 56 3.13 -1.97 24.99
C LEU A 56 2.71 -3.27 25.70
N GLU A 57 2.27 -3.20 26.95
CA GLU A 57 1.78 -4.34 27.72
C GLU A 57 0.56 -4.99 27.03
N THR A 58 -0.34 -4.20 26.50
CA THR A 58 -1.49 -4.68 25.70
C THR A 58 -1.02 -5.44 24.47
N LEU A 59 -0.03 -4.91 23.74
CA LEU A 59 0.52 -5.59 22.56
C LEU A 59 1.29 -6.87 22.92
N ILE A 60 1.92 -6.91 24.09
CA ILE A 60 2.59 -8.12 24.59
C ILE A 60 1.55 -9.20 24.92
N ALA A 61 0.48 -8.84 25.63
CA ALA A 61 -0.60 -9.77 25.98
C ALA A 61 -1.29 -10.35 24.73
N ASP A 62 -1.36 -9.57 23.64
CA ASP A 62 -1.89 -10.01 22.34
C ASP A 62 -0.84 -10.68 21.43
N ASP A 63 0.33 -11.05 21.95
CA ASP A 63 1.43 -11.67 21.18
C ASP A 63 1.82 -10.86 19.92
N ARG A 64 1.77 -9.53 20.01
CA ARG A 64 2.13 -8.62 18.90
C ARG A 64 3.54 -8.06 18.99
N ILE A 65 4.31 -8.46 19.99
CA ILE A 65 5.70 -8.06 20.16
C ILE A 65 6.62 -9.25 19.90
N HIS A 66 7.61 -9.03 19.06
CA HIS A 66 8.71 -9.95 18.85
C HIS A 66 9.90 -9.54 19.73
N PHE A 67 10.30 -10.41 20.63
CA PHE A 67 11.50 -10.24 21.45
C PHE A 67 12.66 -10.99 20.81
N PRO A 68 13.73 -10.29 20.37
CA PRO A 68 14.88 -10.94 19.75
C PRO A 68 15.66 -11.76 20.76
N LYS A 69 16.21 -12.89 20.32
CA LYS A 69 17.10 -13.74 21.15
C LYS A 69 18.47 -13.12 21.39
N LYS A 70 18.88 -12.13 20.57
CA LYS A 70 20.19 -11.48 20.68
C LYS A 70 20.20 -10.51 21.86
N PRO A 71 21.15 -10.63 22.82
CA PRO A 71 21.27 -9.70 23.93
C PRO A 71 21.43 -8.24 23.45
N GLY A 72 20.76 -7.32 24.12
CA GLY A 72 20.80 -5.88 23.79
C GLY A 72 20.03 -5.46 22.54
N ALA A 73 19.38 -6.40 21.83
CA ALA A 73 18.54 -6.03 20.70
C ALA A 73 17.16 -5.56 21.20
N ASN A 74 16.64 -4.52 20.56
CA ASN A 74 15.34 -3.98 20.89
C ASN A 74 14.19 -4.88 20.35
N PRO A 75 13.07 -4.95 21.08
CA PRO A 75 11.88 -5.62 20.58
C PRO A 75 11.21 -4.87 19.41
N TYR A 76 10.39 -5.58 18.65
CA TYR A 76 9.69 -5.08 17.47
C TYR A 76 8.21 -5.40 17.55
N LYS A 77 7.37 -4.50 17.03
CA LYS A 77 5.94 -4.78 16.81
C LYS A 77 5.76 -5.65 15.55
N LYS A 78 4.94 -6.68 15.63
CA LYS A 78 4.48 -7.46 14.48
C LYS A 78 3.39 -6.64 13.76
N ILE A 79 3.63 -6.28 12.51
CA ILE A 79 2.66 -5.60 11.63
C ILE A 79 2.18 -6.62 10.61
N TYR A 80 0.95 -7.09 10.73
CA TYR A 80 0.41 -8.12 9.85
C TYR A 80 0.01 -7.55 8.49
N LYS A 81 0.25 -8.34 7.42
CA LYS A 81 -0.03 -7.94 6.04
C LYS A 81 -1.51 -7.59 5.84
N HIS A 82 -2.40 -8.37 6.40
CA HIS A 82 -3.85 -8.19 6.26
C HIS A 82 -4.43 -6.99 7.04
N GLU A 83 -3.69 -6.48 8.02
CA GLU A 83 -4.07 -5.31 8.82
C GLU A 83 -3.42 -4.02 8.30
N SER A 84 -2.47 -4.14 7.39
CA SER A 84 -1.74 -2.98 6.89
C SER A 84 -2.54 -2.28 5.80
N PRO A 85 -2.78 -0.97 5.91
CA PRO A 85 -3.42 -0.20 4.84
C PRO A 85 -2.57 -0.11 3.57
N GLY A 86 -1.38 -0.70 3.57
CA GLY A 86 -0.41 -0.57 2.49
C GLY A 86 0.50 0.66 2.65
N LYS A 87 1.25 0.95 1.61
CA LYS A 87 2.05 2.17 1.53
C LYS A 87 1.18 3.29 0.94
N PRO A 88 1.29 4.52 1.44
CA PRO A 88 0.71 5.67 0.76
C PRO A 88 1.16 5.70 -0.70
N ALA A 89 0.26 6.09 -1.59
CA ALA A 89 0.62 6.31 -2.98
C ALA A 89 1.62 7.47 -3.07
N THR A 90 2.65 7.29 -3.87
CA THR A 90 3.63 8.34 -4.15
C THR A 90 3.18 9.12 -5.38
N ASP A 91 3.73 10.30 -5.58
CA ASP A 91 3.54 11.16 -6.75
C ASP A 91 4.46 10.78 -7.93
N TYR A 92 5.38 9.85 -7.71
CA TYR A 92 6.31 9.33 -8.72
C TYR A 92 6.08 7.83 -8.96
N TRP A 93 5.83 7.46 -10.22
CA TRP A 93 5.47 6.10 -10.65
C TRP A 93 6.39 5.60 -11.77
N ASP A 94 7.54 5.07 -11.41
CA ASP A 94 8.56 4.52 -12.30
C ASP A 94 8.30 3.06 -12.74
N ASP A 95 7.30 2.43 -12.12
CA ASP A 95 6.89 1.06 -12.41
C ASP A 95 5.80 0.95 -13.50
N ILE A 96 5.27 2.09 -13.99
CA ILE A 96 4.31 2.14 -15.10
C ILE A 96 5.04 2.52 -16.38
N HIS A 97 5.26 1.53 -17.22
CA HIS A 97 5.93 1.71 -18.50
C HIS A 97 4.98 2.27 -19.57
N SER A 98 5.55 3.00 -20.55
CA SER A 98 4.81 3.43 -21.73
C SER A 98 4.40 2.21 -22.58
N ILE A 99 3.33 2.36 -23.38
CA ILE A 99 2.86 1.28 -24.27
C ILE A 99 3.96 0.80 -25.22
N ALA A 100 4.84 1.69 -25.67
CA ALA A 100 5.96 1.35 -26.56
C ALA A 100 6.96 0.37 -25.93
N MET A 101 7.00 0.28 -24.59
CA MET A 101 7.90 -0.61 -23.83
C MET A 101 7.17 -1.80 -23.21
N GLY A 102 5.83 -1.85 -23.30
CA GLY A 102 4.99 -2.88 -22.72
C GLY A 102 4.43 -3.86 -23.75
N ALA A 103 3.75 -4.88 -23.24
CA ALA A 103 3.06 -5.88 -24.07
C ALA A 103 1.70 -5.39 -24.62
N GLU A 104 1.25 -4.19 -24.22
CA GLU A 104 -0.04 -3.66 -24.65
C GLU A 104 0.04 -3.11 -26.07
N GLU A 105 -0.90 -3.52 -26.94
CA GLU A 105 -0.97 -3.04 -28.31
C GLU A 105 -1.48 -1.59 -28.38
N ARG A 106 -0.81 -0.75 -29.16
CA ARG A 106 -1.26 0.61 -29.42
C ARG A 106 -2.31 0.62 -30.55
N LYS A 107 -3.55 0.88 -30.20
CA LYS A 107 -4.68 1.02 -31.15
C LYS A 107 -5.01 2.50 -31.45
N TYR A 108 -4.39 3.47 -30.74
CA TYR A 108 -4.65 4.89 -30.90
C TYR A 108 -3.38 5.72 -30.58
N PRO A 109 -3.08 6.81 -31.30
CA PRO A 109 -1.81 7.55 -31.17
C PRO A 109 -1.49 8.05 -29.75
N THR A 110 -2.50 8.52 -29.02
CA THR A 110 -2.37 9.06 -27.65
C THR A 110 -2.84 8.12 -26.55
N GLN A 111 -2.96 6.82 -26.86
CA GLN A 111 -3.40 5.80 -25.90
C GLN A 111 -2.50 5.78 -24.66
N LYS A 112 -3.11 5.74 -23.49
CA LYS A 112 -2.44 5.58 -22.20
C LYS A 112 -2.36 4.10 -21.81
N PRO A 113 -1.34 3.67 -21.03
CA PRO A 113 -1.27 2.31 -20.50
C PRO A 113 -2.47 2.01 -19.58
N VAL A 114 -3.04 0.80 -19.70
CA VAL A 114 -4.13 0.36 -18.81
C VAL A 114 -3.68 0.40 -17.34
N ALA A 115 -2.42 0.03 -17.05
CA ALA A 115 -1.87 0.04 -15.69
C ALA A 115 -1.92 1.42 -15.02
N LEU A 116 -1.82 2.52 -15.79
CA LEU A 116 -1.97 3.87 -15.27
C LEU A 116 -3.41 4.14 -14.79
N LEU A 117 -4.38 3.78 -15.62
CA LEU A 117 -5.80 3.97 -15.30
C LEU A 117 -6.26 3.01 -14.21
N ASP A 118 -5.76 1.77 -14.19
CA ASP A 118 -6.01 0.81 -13.11
C ASP A 118 -5.61 1.42 -11.76
N ARG A 119 -4.44 2.03 -11.67
CA ARG A 119 -3.96 2.67 -10.44
C ARG A 119 -4.83 3.86 -10.04
N LEU A 120 -5.09 4.79 -10.97
CA LEU A 120 -5.92 5.98 -10.70
C LEU A 120 -7.33 5.58 -10.23
N ILE A 121 -7.99 4.68 -10.95
CA ILE A 121 -9.36 4.24 -10.62
C ILE A 121 -9.39 3.50 -9.27
N THR A 122 -8.41 2.63 -9.00
CA THR A 122 -8.33 1.92 -7.72
C THR A 122 -8.11 2.86 -6.53
N MET A 123 -7.37 3.96 -6.73
CA MET A 123 -7.08 4.92 -5.65
C MET A 123 -8.25 5.88 -5.36
N THR A 124 -9.15 6.09 -6.31
CA THR A 124 -10.14 7.17 -6.25
C THR A 124 -11.59 6.70 -6.24
N THR A 125 -11.84 5.40 -6.41
CA THR A 125 -13.19 4.83 -6.51
C THR A 125 -13.28 3.47 -5.82
N ASP A 126 -14.50 3.06 -5.49
CA ASP A 126 -14.85 1.71 -5.02
C ASP A 126 -15.54 0.87 -6.10
N GLU A 127 -15.64 -0.47 -5.92
CA GLU A 127 -16.40 -1.34 -6.83
C GLU A 127 -17.86 -0.89 -6.91
N GLY A 128 -18.39 -0.78 -8.13
CA GLY A 128 -19.74 -0.31 -8.40
C GLY A 128 -19.87 1.19 -8.69
N ASP A 129 -18.84 1.98 -8.42
CA ASP A 129 -18.83 3.41 -8.73
C ASP A 129 -18.87 3.69 -10.24
N ILE A 130 -19.14 4.95 -10.60
CA ILE A 130 -19.18 5.41 -11.98
C ILE A 130 -17.95 6.27 -12.27
N VAL A 131 -17.19 5.90 -13.29
CA VAL A 131 -16.03 6.64 -13.81
C VAL A 131 -16.45 7.43 -15.04
N LEU A 132 -16.23 8.74 -15.02
CA LEU A 132 -16.49 9.65 -16.15
C LEU A 132 -15.20 10.07 -16.84
N ASP A 133 -15.14 9.92 -18.16
CA ASP A 133 -14.04 10.47 -18.97
C ASP A 133 -14.61 11.23 -20.18
N PRO A 134 -14.55 12.57 -20.19
CA PRO A 134 -15.11 13.40 -21.26
C PRO A 134 -14.24 13.50 -22.51
N VAL A 135 -13.02 12.90 -22.50
CA VAL A 135 -12.04 12.93 -23.60
C VAL A 135 -11.36 11.57 -23.76
N ALA A 136 -12.19 10.54 -23.84
CA ALA A 136 -11.80 9.13 -23.66
C ALA A 136 -10.78 8.59 -24.67
N GLY A 137 -10.62 9.22 -25.85
CA GLY A 137 -9.71 8.74 -26.89
C GLY A 137 -9.96 7.29 -27.25
N SER A 138 -8.97 6.45 -27.01
CA SER A 138 -9.05 4.99 -27.22
C SER A 138 -9.87 4.23 -26.16
N GLY A 139 -10.44 4.90 -25.16
CA GLY A 139 -11.26 4.27 -24.12
C GLY A 139 -10.50 3.47 -23.07
N THR A 140 -9.22 3.76 -22.84
CA THR A 140 -8.42 3.07 -21.80
C THR A 140 -9.09 3.17 -20.42
N THR A 141 -9.69 4.32 -20.11
CA THR A 141 -10.45 4.54 -18.88
C THR A 141 -11.61 3.53 -18.75
N GLY A 142 -12.37 3.30 -19.81
CA GLY A 142 -13.48 2.35 -19.81
C GLY A 142 -13.03 0.89 -19.68
N VAL A 143 -11.93 0.53 -20.35
CA VAL A 143 -11.29 -0.79 -20.22
C VAL A 143 -10.90 -1.05 -18.77
N SER A 144 -10.22 -0.10 -18.16
CA SER A 144 -9.78 -0.20 -16.76
C SER A 144 -10.98 -0.22 -15.80
N ALA A 145 -11.95 0.68 -15.97
CA ALA A 145 -13.15 0.72 -15.12
C ALA A 145 -13.90 -0.61 -15.15
N LYS A 146 -14.14 -1.17 -16.33
CA LYS A 146 -14.82 -2.47 -16.49
C LYS A 146 -14.06 -3.61 -15.84
N LYS A 147 -12.74 -3.71 -16.08
CA LYS A 147 -11.86 -4.70 -15.45
C LYS A 147 -11.92 -4.63 -13.92
N LEU A 148 -12.02 -3.43 -13.38
CA LEU A 148 -12.08 -3.16 -11.93
C LEU A 148 -13.52 -3.16 -11.39
N LYS A 149 -14.52 -3.58 -12.16
CA LYS A 149 -15.94 -3.65 -11.79
C LYS A 149 -16.55 -2.29 -11.44
N ARG A 150 -16.13 -1.24 -12.14
CA ARG A 150 -16.78 0.09 -12.11
C ARG A 150 -17.63 0.26 -13.36
N SER A 151 -18.73 1.02 -13.23
CA SER A 151 -19.44 1.53 -14.39
C SER A 151 -18.66 2.69 -15.02
N PHE A 152 -18.92 3.01 -16.28
CA PHE A 152 -18.23 4.12 -16.93
C PHE A 152 -19.13 4.87 -17.91
N ILE A 153 -18.85 6.16 -18.09
CA ILE A 153 -19.43 7.04 -19.08
C ILE A 153 -18.28 7.71 -19.84
N LEU A 154 -18.20 7.48 -21.14
CA LEU A 154 -17.09 7.96 -21.96
C LEU A 154 -17.63 8.85 -23.08
N PHE A 155 -16.97 10.00 -23.30
CA PHE A 155 -17.24 10.88 -24.41
C PHE A 155 -15.94 11.13 -25.22
N ASP A 156 -16.11 11.31 -26.51
CA ASP A 156 -15.05 11.86 -27.36
C ASP A 156 -15.68 12.59 -28.56
N ILE A 157 -15.01 13.63 -29.04
CA ILE A 157 -15.45 14.38 -30.21
C ILE A 157 -15.14 13.63 -31.52
N SER A 158 -14.13 12.74 -31.53
CA SER A 158 -13.72 11.95 -32.68
C SER A 158 -14.59 10.72 -32.86
N PRO A 159 -15.31 10.58 -33.99
CA PRO A 159 -16.04 9.34 -34.30
C PRO A 159 -15.13 8.09 -34.34
N GLU A 160 -13.88 8.24 -34.79
CA GLU A 160 -12.89 7.17 -34.83
C GLU A 160 -12.55 6.70 -33.39
N ALA A 161 -12.29 7.64 -32.49
CA ALA A 161 -12.05 7.35 -31.09
C ALA A 161 -13.23 6.58 -30.46
N VAL A 162 -14.45 7.00 -30.74
CA VAL A 162 -15.69 6.33 -30.25
C VAL A 162 -15.79 4.88 -30.75
N ILE A 163 -15.43 4.62 -32.01
CA ILE A 163 -15.41 3.26 -32.58
C ILE A 163 -14.40 2.39 -31.83
N ILE A 164 -13.14 2.85 -31.73
CA ILE A 164 -12.06 2.14 -31.03
C ILE A 164 -12.43 1.89 -29.57
N CYS A 165 -12.99 2.91 -28.92
CA CYS A 165 -13.46 2.82 -27.54
C CYS A 165 -14.49 1.71 -27.34
N LYS A 166 -15.50 1.63 -28.22
CA LYS A 166 -16.54 0.60 -28.20
C LYS A 166 -15.97 -0.81 -28.41
N GLU A 167 -15.01 -0.97 -29.32
CA GLU A 167 -14.35 -2.25 -29.57
C GLU A 167 -13.56 -2.71 -28.34
N ARG A 168 -12.67 -1.86 -27.83
CA ARG A 168 -11.83 -2.19 -26.68
C ARG A 168 -12.61 -2.48 -25.41
N THR A 169 -13.73 -1.80 -25.18
CA THR A 169 -14.55 -2.05 -24.00
C THR A 169 -15.43 -3.28 -24.12
N LYS A 170 -15.59 -3.90 -25.30
CA LYS A 170 -16.25 -5.20 -25.49
C LYS A 170 -15.32 -6.38 -25.17
N GLU A 171 -14.04 -6.22 -25.44
CA GLU A 171 -13.02 -7.27 -25.30
C GLU A 171 -12.68 -7.61 -23.83
N VAL A 172 -13.15 -6.87 -22.86
CA VAL A 172 -12.87 -7.02 -21.42
C VAL A 172 -14.06 -7.58 -20.65
#